data_99c346f7925411d3fcc15aa611889293
#
_entry.id   99c346f7925411d3fcc15aa611889293
#
_cell.length_a   1.000
_cell.length_b   1.000
_cell.length_c   1.000
_cell.angle_alpha   90.00
_cell.angle_beta   90.00
_cell.angle_gamma   90.00
#
_symmetry.space_group_name_H-M   'P 1'
#
loop_
_entity.id
_entity.type
_entity.pdbx_description
1 polymer ?
#
loop_
_entity_poly.entity_id
_entity_poly.type
_entity_poly.pdbx_seq_one_letter_code
_entity_poly.pdbx_strand_id
1 'polypeptide(L)'
;MDKIRFAIIGIGNMGTSHALNLCGEIRGAELTAVCDTNPERLKWAKEHLPETVQFFGTPEALFASGAMDAVLIATPHYDHPTLAVQAFESGYHVLVEKPAGVFTKAVREMNEAAAKSGKQFGIMYNQRTNPLYAKLRDLVLSGELGTIRRTNWIITNWYRSQSYYDSGGWRATWAGEGGGVLLNQDPHQLDLWQWTTGMMPKRVRAFCHFGKYRNIEVEDDVTAYVEYENGATGLFVTTTGEAPGTNRFELTGDNGKIVVEDGKLTFWRLRVPEPQFNAEYTGGFGQPECWKCEIPVSGGDGPQHKGILQNFTNALLRGEKLLAPGEEGIHGLTISNAMHLSAWTDDWVDLPLNEELFYAKLQEKIHASSFRKDGGSGKVLDVSGTH
;
A
#
# COMPACT_ATOMS: atom_id res chain seq x y z
N MET A 1 22.21 15.40 15.96
CA MET A 1 21.85 15.83 14.59
C MET A 1 20.58 16.65 14.72
N ASP A 2 20.58 17.88 14.24
CA ASP A 2 19.43 18.77 14.45
C ASP A 2 18.34 18.58 13.36
N LYS A 3 18.75 18.06 12.21
CA LYS A 3 17.89 17.74 11.08
C LYS A 3 18.39 16.51 10.32
N ILE A 4 17.46 15.78 9.69
CA ILE A 4 17.75 14.70 8.75
C ILE A 4 17.76 15.27 7.34
N ARG A 5 18.85 15.01 6.63
CA ARG A 5 19.03 15.37 5.22
C ARG A 5 18.38 14.30 4.36
N PHE A 6 17.34 14.66 3.61
CA PHE A 6 16.64 13.76 2.69
C PHE A 6 17.08 14.00 1.25
N ALA A 7 17.25 12.90 0.53
CA ALA A 7 17.21 12.92 -0.92
C ALA A 7 15.94 12.22 -1.45
N ILE A 8 15.53 12.56 -2.68
CA ILE A 8 14.44 11.87 -3.38
C ILE A 8 14.95 11.30 -4.69
N ILE A 9 14.66 10.04 -4.97
CA ILE A 9 14.87 9.41 -6.28
C ILE A 9 13.51 9.25 -6.95
N GLY A 10 13.35 9.87 -8.14
CA GLY A 10 12.10 9.95 -8.89
C GLY A 10 11.30 11.20 -8.57
N ILE A 11 11.33 12.20 -9.47
CA ILE A 11 10.56 13.45 -9.38
C ILE A 11 9.34 13.37 -10.32
N GLY A 12 8.60 12.27 -10.20
CA GLY A 12 7.27 12.12 -10.79
C GLY A 12 6.20 12.84 -9.97
N ASN A 13 4.93 12.44 -10.12
CA ASN A 13 3.82 13.07 -9.39
C ASN A 13 4.04 12.99 -7.86
N MET A 14 4.30 11.79 -7.33
CA MET A 14 4.49 11.61 -5.89
C MET A 14 5.80 12.22 -5.39
N GLY A 15 6.92 11.98 -6.10
CA GLY A 15 8.21 12.56 -5.72
C GLY A 15 8.20 14.09 -5.68
N THR A 16 7.49 14.75 -6.58
CA THR A 16 7.26 16.20 -6.56
C THR A 16 6.52 16.63 -5.29
N SER A 17 5.42 15.93 -4.93
CA SER A 17 4.67 16.22 -3.71
C SER A 17 5.53 16.05 -2.46
N HIS A 18 6.32 14.97 -2.38
CA HIS A 18 7.24 14.74 -1.27
C HIS A 18 8.35 15.79 -1.19
N ALA A 19 8.90 16.21 -2.33
CA ALA A 19 9.92 17.27 -2.37
C ALA A 19 9.39 18.56 -1.75
N LEU A 20 8.19 18.99 -2.16
CA LEU A 20 7.54 20.17 -1.61
C LEU A 20 7.26 20.05 -0.11
N ASN A 21 6.80 18.89 0.37
CA ASN A 21 6.58 18.64 1.80
C ASN A 21 7.89 18.74 2.60
N LEU A 22 9.00 18.20 2.09
CA LEU A 22 10.31 18.24 2.75
C LEU A 22 10.95 19.66 2.72
N CYS A 23 10.52 20.54 1.83
CA CYS A 23 11.01 21.93 1.78
C CYS A 23 10.51 22.83 2.91
N GLY A 24 9.71 22.35 3.88
CA GLY A 24 9.34 23.20 5.02
C GLY A 24 8.21 22.70 5.90
N GLU A 25 7.53 21.61 5.52
CA GLU A 25 6.37 21.13 6.27
C GLU A 25 6.70 20.01 7.28
N ILE A 26 7.89 19.39 7.16
CA ILE A 26 8.32 18.29 8.04
C ILE A 26 9.36 18.80 9.03
N ARG A 27 9.01 18.77 10.31
CA ARG A 27 9.90 19.25 11.38
C ARG A 27 11.10 18.34 11.55
N GLY A 28 12.29 18.91 11.53
CA GLY A 28 13.53 18.16 11.69
C GLY A 28 13.99 17.43 10.43
N ALA A 29 13.39 17.71 9.29
CA ALA A 29 13.83 17.25 7.97
C ALA A 29 14.25 18.43 7.09
N GLU A 30 15.09 18.16 6.10
CA GLU A 30 15.38 19.08 5.01
C GLU A 30 15.67 18.31 3.72
N LEU A 31 15.19 18.83 2.60
CA LEU A 31 15.50 18.29 1.28
C LEU A 31 16.87 18.83 0.86
N THR A 32 17.84 17.94 0.65
CA THR A 32 19.20 18.30 0.24
C THR A 32 19.57 17.87 -1.16
N ALA A 33 18.86 16.88 -1.72
CA ALA A 33 19.14 16.39 -3.06
C ALA A 33 17.90 15.79 -3.72
N VAL A 34 17.88 15.82 -5.05
CA VAL A 34 16.92 15.08 -5.89
C VAL A 34 17.65 14.40 -7.04
N CYS A 35 17.13 13.24 -7.44
CA CYS A 35 17.64 12.45 -8.54
C CYS A 35 16.50 12.04 -9.47
N ASP A 36 16.67 12.26 -10.77
CA ASP A 36 15.79 11.72 -11.80
C ASP A 36 16.58 11.51 -13.09
N THR A 37 16.30 10.44 -13.81
CA THR A 37 16.94 10.17 -15.11
C THR A 37 16.35 11.00 -16.24
N ASN A 38 15.16 11.61 -16.03
CA ASN A 38 14.51 12.48 -17.00
C ASN A 38 14.98 13.94 -16.82
N PRO A 39 15.67 14.53 -17.83
CA PRO A 39 16.17 15.91 -17.75
C PRO A 39 15.06 16.96 -17.53
N GLU A 40 13.87 16.73 -18.06
CA GLU A 40 12.75 17.68 -17.90
C GLU A 40 12.25 17.72 -16.46
N ARG A 41 12.31 16.59 -15.75
CA ARG A 41 12.00 16.53 -14.32
C ARG A 41 13.04 17.26 -13.49
N LEU A 42 14.32 17.10 -13.80
CA LEU A 42 15.38 17.86 -13.14
C LEU A 42 15.31 19.35 -13.44
N LYS A 43 14.90 19.74 -14.67
CA LYS A 43 14.66 21.13 -15.01
C LYS A 43 13.54 21.71 -14.15
N TRP A 44 12.39 21.03 -14.07
CA TRP A 44 11.30 21.44 -13.20
C TRP A 44 11.78 21.60 -11.74
N ALA A 45 12.55 20.63 -11.23
CA ALA A 45 13.06 20.68 -9.87
C ALA A 45 13.96 21.88 -9.60
N LYS A 46 14.84 22.24 -10.56
CA LYS A 46 15.70 23.44 -10.48
C LYS A 46 14.92 24.76 -10.46
N GLU A 47 13.75 24.79 -11.11
CA GLU A 47 12.90 25.98 -11.18
C GLU A 47 12.01 26.15 -9.93
N HIS A 48 11.74 25.07 -9.19
CA HIS A 48 10.71 25.07 -8.13
C HIS A 48 11.24 24.72 -6.73
N LEU A 49 12.42 24.13 -6.63
CA LEU A 49 13.02 23.76 -5.33
C LEU A 49 14.08 24.80 -4.90
N PRO A 50 14.41 24.89 -3.60
CA PRO A 50 15.43 25.80 -3.08
C PRO A 50 16.78 25.61 -3.77
N GLU A 51 17.55 26.71 -3.96
CA GLU A 51 18.90 26.68 -4.54
C GLU A 51 19.90 25.81 -3.78
N THR A 52 19.62 25.49 -2.52
CA THR A 52 20.44 24.61 -1.69
C THR A 52 20.34 23.13 -2.04
N VAL A 53 19.33 22.75 -2.85
CA VAL A 53 19.10 21.37 -3.27
C VAL A 53 20.04 20.99 -4.41
N GLN A 54 20.72 19.86 -4.27
CA GLN A 54 21.59 19.29 -5.32
C GLN A 54 20.79 18.41 -6.27
N PHE A 55 21.23 18.34 -7.54
CA PHE A 55 20.53 17.64 -8.62
C PHE A 55 21.41 16.58 -9.25
N PHE A 56 20.92 15.35 -9.32
CA PHE A 56 21.63 14.19 -9.83
C PHE A 56 20.87 13.53 -10.98
N GLY A 57 21.57 13.12 -12.03
CA GLY A 57 20.99 12.41 -13.18
C GLY A 57 20.95 10.90 -12.99
N THR A 58 21.69 10.35 -12.01
CA THR A 58 21.74 8.92 -11.74
C THR A 58 21.78 8.62 -10.23
N PRO A 59 21.20 7.50 -9.78
CA PRO A 59 21.24 7.08 -8.38
C PRO A 59 22.68 6.87 -7.87
N GLU A 60 23.59 6.35 -8.70
CA GLU A 60 24.98 6.10 -8.32
C GLU A 60 25.69 7.39 -7.96
N ALA A 61 25.50 8.47 -8.77
CA ALA A 61 26.07 9.77 -8.49
C ALA A 61 25.50 10.37 -7.18
N LEU A 62 24.19 10.17 -6.94
CA LEU A 62 23.54 10.58 -5.68
C LEU A 62 24.15 9.83 -4.49
N PHE A 63 24.24 8.51 -4.55
CA PHE A 63 24.76 7.70 -3.44
C PHE A 63 26.23 8.02 -3.11
N ALA A 64 27.04 8.31 -4.15
CA ALA A 64 28.43 8.70 -3.97
C ALA A 64 28.63 10.13 -3.41
N SER A 65 27.61 10.98 -3.44
CA SER A 65 27.73 12.40 -3.07
C SER A 65 27.85 12.68 -1.59
N GLY A 66 27.33 11.78 -0.72
CA GLY A 66 27.22 12.03 0.72
C GLY A 66 26.26 13.18 1.09
N ALA A 67 25.40 13.60 0.16
CA ALA A 67 24.52 14.76 0.35
C ALA A 67 23.33 14.49 1.28
N MET A 68 23.10 13.24 1.74
CA MET A 68 21.91 12.83 2.48
C MET A 68 22.22 11.91 3.66
N ASP A 69 21.26 11.76 4.55
CA ASP A 69 21.22 10.75 5.62
C ASP A 69 20.16 9.67 5.30
N ALA A 70 19.11 10.08 4.61
CA ALA A 70 18.00 9.22 4.23
C ALA A 70 17.55 9.49 2.78
N VAL A 71 17.08 8.46 2.10
CA VAL A 71 16.53 8.56 0.74
C VAL A 71 15.07 8.13 0.71
N LEU A 72 14.24 8.91 0.00
CA LEU A 72 12.89 8.53 -0.38
C LEU A 72 12.90 8.08 -1.84
N ILE A 73 12.42 6.86 -2.11
CA ILE A 73 12.35 6.28 -3.44
C ILE A 73 10.92 6.36 -3.94
N ALA A 74 10.69 7.09 -5.03
CA ALA A 74 9.38 7.36 -5.65
C ALA A 74 9.41 7.13 -7.17
N THR A 75 10.10 6.09 -7.59
CA THR A 75 10.25 5.62 -8.97
C THR A 75 9.11 4.67 -9.38
N PRO A 76 9.08 4.12 -10.62
CA PRO A 76 8.23 2.99 -10.94
C PRO A 76 8.49 1.76 -10.08
N HIS A 77 7.48 0.92 -9.92
CA HIS A 77 7.40 -0.14 -8.90
C HIS A 77 8.54 -1.16 -8.94
N TYR A 78 9.03 -1.52 -10.14
CA TYR A 78 10.14 -2.48 -10.30
C TYR A 78 11.47 -1.97 -9.75
N ASP A 79 11.66 -0.64 -9.73
CA ASP A 79 12.92 -0.04 -9.29
C ASP A 79 13.04 0.03 -7.77
N HIS A 80 11.91 -0.01 -7.04
CA HIS A 80 11.89 0.17 -5.59
C HIS A 80 12.84 -0.77 -4.84
N PRO A 81 12.78 -2.12 -5.05
CA PRO A 81 13.67 -3.02 -4.33
C PRO A 81 15.15 -2.81 -4.69
N THR A 82 15.45 -2.65 -5.98
CA THR A 82 16.83 -2.51 -6.45
C THR A 82 17.49 -1.24 -5.91
N LEU A 83 16.80 -0.12 -5.98
CA LEU A 83 17.30 1.16 -5.47
C LEU A 83 17.41 1.17 -3.94
N ALA A 84 16.49 0.53 -3.25
CA ALA A 84 16.55 0.40 -1.79
C ALA A 84 17.75 -0.44 -1.35
N VAL A 85 18.04 -1.57 -2.02
CA VAL A 85 19.24 -2.40 -1.75
C VAL A 85 20.50 -1.56 -1.93
N GLN A 86 20.64 -0.85 -3.06
CA GLN A 86 21.79 0.02 -3.31
C GLN A 86 21.95 1.11 -2.26
N ALA A 87 20.84 1.71 -1.80
CA ALA A 87 20.85 2.72 -0.74
C ALA A 87 21.33 2.14 0.60
N PHE A 88 20.84 0.94 0.99
CA PHE A 88 21.30 0.24 2.20
C PHE A 88 22.78 -0.11 2.14
N GLU A 89 23.25 -0.64 1.00
CA GLU A 89 24.68 -0.94 0.79
C GLU A 89 25.56 0.32 0.84
N SER A 90 25.02 1.45 0.42
CA SER A 90 25.65 2.76 0.52
C SER A 90 25.54 3.41 1.90
N GLY A 91 24.87 2.77 2.87
CA GLY A 91 24.80 3.19 4.27
C GLY A 91 23.71 4.22 4.58
N TYR A 92 22.67 4.35 3.76
CA TYR A 92 21.59 5.31 3.94
C TYR A 92 20.34 4.66 4.57
N HIS A 93 19.54 5.46 5.27
CA HIS A 93 18.18 5.11 5.68
C HIS A 93 17.23 5.21 4.49
N VAL A 94 16.22 4.34 4.40
CA VAL A 94 15.34 4.26 3.24
C VAL A 94 13.88 4.41 3.63
N LEU A 95 13.17 5.27 2.91
CA LEU A 95 11.72 5.33 2.86
C LEU A 95 11.30 5.04 1.41
N VAL A 96 10.50 3.98 1.19
CA VAL A 96 10.07 3.60 -0.16
C VAL A 96 8.59 3.93 -0.37
N GLU A 97 8.23 4.40 -1.56
CA GLU A 97 6.83 4.51 -1.96
C GLU A 97 6.17 3.13 -2.08
N LYS A 98 4.85 3.14 -1.95
CA LYS A 98 4.06 1.94 -2.22
C LYS A 98 3.88 1.73 -3.74
N PRO A 99 3.71 0.47 -4.18
CA PRO A 99 3.92 -0.77 -3.45
C PRO A 99 5.42 -0.99 -3.14
N ALA A 100 5.73 -1.88 -2.21
CA ALA A 100 7.12 -2.18 -1.87
C ALA A 100 7.94 -2.71 -3.07
N GLY A 101 7.27 -3.28 -4.05
CA GLY A 101 7.78 -3.81 -5.30
C GLY A 101 6.66 -4.51 -6.06
N VAL A 102 7.01 -5.23 -7.13
CA VAL A 102 6.03 -5.96 -7.97
C VAL A 102 5.84 -7.40 -7.51
N PHE A 103 6.88 -8.05 -7.03
CA PHE A 103 6.86 -9.46 -6.60
C PHE A 103 7.64 -9.68 -5.31
N THR A 104 7.14 -10.59 -4.50
CA THR A 104 7.60 -10.81 -3.12
C THR A 104 9.07 -11.19 -3.02
N LYS A 105 9.61 -11.95 -3.96
CA LYS A 105 11.04 -12.34 -3.97
C LYS A 105 11.97 -11.12 -3.91
N ALA A 106 11.76 -10.11 -4.76
CA ALA A 106 12.59 -8.91 -4.76
C ALA A 106 12.41 -8.10 -3.46
N VAL A 107 11.18 -8.05 -2.92
CA VAL A 107 10.92 -7.35 -1.65
C VAL A 107 11.54 -8.10 -0.46
N ARG A 108 11.57 -9.42 -0.48
CA ARG A 108 12.29 -10.20 0.54
C ARG A 108 13.80 -9.92 0.51
N GLU A 109 14.40 -9.87 -0.67
CA GLU A 109 15.81 -9.49 -0.83
C GLU A 109 16.10 -8.06 -0.32
N MET A 110 15.19 -7.12 -0.59
CA MET A 110 15.23 -5.76 -0.02
C MET A 110 15.16 -5.77 1.50
N ASN A 111 14.26 -6.55 2.09
CA ASN A 111 14.12 -6.69 3.55
C ASN A 111 15.39 -7.29 4.19
N GLU A 112 16.01 -8.28 3.53
CA GLU A 112 17.29 -8.86 3.97
C GLU A 112 18.43 -7.83 3.93
N ALA A 113 18.49 -7.01 2.87
CA ALA A 113 19.48 -5.93 2.77
C ALA A 113 19.27 -4.87 3.87
N ALA A 114 18.02 -4.49 4.13
CA ALA A 114 17.66 -3.57 5.22
C ALA A 114 18.15 -4.11 6.58
N ALA A 115 17.83 -5.37 6.89
CA ALA A 115 18.25 -6.01 8.15
C ALA A 115 19.78 -6.07 8.30
N LYS A 116 20.52 -6.38 7.23
CA LYS A 116 21.99 -6.42 7.23
C LYS A 116 22.61 -5.03 7.42
N SER A 117 21.98 -4.00 6.86
CA SER A 117 22.51 -2.62 6.92
C SER A 117 22.40 -1.99 8.31
N GLY A 118 21.47 -2.44 9.15
CA GLY A 118 21.12 -1.82 10.42
C GLY A 118 20.51 -0.43 10.28
N LYS A 119 20.07 -0.04 9.08
CA LYS A 119 19.44 1.25 8.81
C LYS A 119 17.93 1.20 9.03
N GLN A 120 17.32 2.35 9.31
CA GLN A 120 15.87 2.45 9.38
C GLN A 120 15.29 2.27 7.98
N PHE A 121 14.24 1.46 7.90
CA PHE A 121 13.50 1.19 6.70
C PHE A 121 12.01 1.46 6.91
N GLY A 122 11.42 2.34 6.12
CA GLY A 122 10.00 2.68 6.14
C GLY A 122 9.34 2.51 4.78
N ILE A 123 8.01 2.39 4.78
CA ILE A 123 7.19 2.37 3.56
C ILE A 123 6.09 3.42 3.64
N MET A 124 5.69 4.00 2.51
CA MET A 124 4.71 5.08 2.42
C MET A 124 3.26 4.56 2.51
N TYR A 125 2.93 3.84 3.56
CA TYR A 125 1.56 3.45 3.87
C TYR A 125 0.83 4.57 4.63
N ASN A 126 0.57 5.68 3.92
CA ASN A 126 -0.04 6.89 4.47
C ASN A 126 -1.42 6.64 5.10
N GLN A 127 -2.19 5.66 4.64
CA GLN A 127 -3.49 5.31 5.21
C GLN A 127 -3.40 4.76 6.65
N ARG A 128 -2.24 4.31 7.12
CA ARG A 128 -2.03 3.97 8.53
C ARG A 128 -2.07 5.20 9.45
N THR A 129 -1.95 6.42 8.90
CA THR A 129 -2.12 7.68 9.64
C THR A 129 -3.59 8.11 9.76
N ASN A 130 -4.49 7.47 9.01
CA ASN A 130 -5.91 7.78 9.07
C ASN A 130 -6.49 7.31 10.42
N PRO A 131 -7.05 8.23 11.23
CA PRO A 131 -7.58 7.91 12.56
C PRO A 131 -8.68 6.84 12.53
N LEU A 132 -9.41 6.74 11.43
CA LEU A 132 -10.49 5.77 11.25
C LEU A 132 -9.95 4.33 11.28
N TYR A 133 -8.91 4.04 10.49
CA TYR A 133 -8.29 2.71 10.45
C TYR A 133 -7.43 2.44 11.69
N ALA A 134 -6.79 3.47 12.26
CA ALA A 134 -6.10 3.35 13.53
C ALA A 134 -7.06 2.95 14.67
N LYS A 135 -8.26 3.56 14.72
CA LYS A 135 -9.30 3.20 15.69
C LYS A 135 -9.89 1.81 15.45
N LEU A 136 -10.10 1.44 14.17
CA LEU A 136 -10.53 0.06 13.83
C LEU A 136 -9.53 -0.97 14.35
N ARG A 137 -8.23 -0.74 14.08
CA ARG A 137 -7.15 -1.60 14.57
C ARG A 137 -7.13 -1.70 16.10
N ASP A 138 -7.28 -0.56 16.79
CA ASP A 138 -7.34 -0.51 18.25
C ASP A 138 -8.45 -1.40 18.80
N LEU A 139 -9.68 -1.29 18.28
CA LEU A 139 -10.83 -2.09 18.69
C LEU A 139 -10.63 -3.60 18.43
N VAL A 140 -10.00 -3.94 17.31
CA VAL A 140 -9.72 -5.35 16.97
C VAL A 140 -8.64 -5.91 17.88
N LEU A 141 -7.49 -5.24 18.00
CA LEU A 141 -6.35 -5.75 18.76
C LEU A 141 -6.55 -5.71 20.27
N SER A 142 -7.40 -4.80 20.79
CA SER A 142 -7.81 -4.80 22.20
C SER A 142 -8.81 -5.91 22.55
N GLY A 143 -9.29 -6.69 21.55
CA GLY A 143 -10.21 -7.79 21.77
C GLY A 143 -11.69 -7.40 21.86
N GLU A 144 -12.06 -6.13 21.61
CA GLU A 144 -13.45 -5.66 21.67
C GLU A 144 -14.37 -6.42 20.69
N LEU A 145 -13.85 -6.82 19.51
CA LEU A 145 -14.61 -7.60 18.54
C LEU A 145 -14.66 -9.11 18.88
N GLY A 146 -13.79 -9.58 19.76
CA GLY A 146 -13.58 -11.02 19.99
C GLY A 146 -12.83 -11.67 18.83
N THR A 147 -12.96 -13.00 18.70
CA THR A 147 -12.35 -13.75 17.61
C THR A 147 -12.99 -13.38 16.28
N ILE A 148 -12.19 -12.91 15.32
CA ILE A 148 -12.69 -12.60 13.98
C ILE A 148 -13.16 -13.88 13.29
N ARG A 149 -14.35 -13.81 12.69
CA ARG A 149 -15.00 -14.89 11.93
C ARG A 149 -15.08 -14.59 10.45
N ARG A 150 -15.21 -13.28 10.10
CA ARG A 150 -15.32 -12.85 8.71
C ARG A 150 -14.76 -11.46 8.50
N THR A 151 -14.11 -11.27 7.34
CA THR A 151 -13.62 -9.98 6.88
C THR A 151 -14.15 -9.74 5.46
N ASN A 152 -14.91 -8.67 5.23
CA ASN A 152 -15.41 -8.35 3.90
C ASN A 152 -15.01 -6.91 3.55
N TRP A 153 -14.36 -6.73 2.42
CA TRP A 153 -14.07 -5.39 1.91
C TRP A 153 -14.53 -5.28 0.47
N ILE A 154 -15.48 -4.39 0.23
CA ILE A 154 -15.89 -3.97 -1.10
C ILE A 154 -15.32 -2.56 -1.27
N ILE A 155 -14.38 -2.41 -2.23
CA ILE A 155 -13.76 -1.14 -2.55
C ILE A 155 -13.72 -0.94 -4.06
N THR A 156 -14.76 -0.35 -4.59
CA THR A 156 -14.96 -0.15 -6.03
C THR A 156 -15.01 1.33 -6.41
N ASN A 157 -14.72 2.24 -5.46
CA ASN A 157 -14.70 3.69 -5.70
C ASN A 157 -13.35 4.20 -6.28
N TRP A 158 -12.53 3.30 -6.80
CA TRP A 158 -11.26 3.60 -7.47
C TRP A 158 -11.42 3.93 -8.97
N TYR A 159 -12.52 4.56 -9.39
CA TYR A 159 -12.73 4.86 -10.80
C TYR A 159 -11.51 5.48 -11.46
N ARG A 160 -11.07 4.89 -12.57
CA ARG A 160 -9.99 5.41 -13.41
C ARG A 160 -10.44 5.45 -14.87
N SER A 161 -10.28 6.61 -15.50
CA SER A 161 -10.57 6.79 -16.92
C SER A 161 -9.48 6.20 -17.80
N GLN A 162 -9.75 5.99 -19.07
CA GLN A 162 -8.73 5.57 -20.05
C GLN A 162 -7.58 6.59 -20.09
N SER A 163 -7.88 7.90 -20.03
CA SER A 163 -6.86 8.95 -20.04
C SER A 163 -5.88 8.88 -18.86
N TYR A 164 -6.31 8.35 -17.71
CA TYR A 164 -5.40 8.07 -16.58
C TYR A 164 -4.36 7.01 -16.98
N TYR A 165 -4.80 5.92 -17.57
CA TYR A 165 -3.90 4.85 -18.00
C TYR A 165 -3.00 5.28 -19.15
N ASP A 166 -3.44 6.18 -20.01
CA ASP A 166 -2.67 6.72 -21.15
C ASP A 166 -1.67 7.81 -20.75
N SER A 167 -1.70 8.28 -19.50
CA SER A 167 -0.83 9.36 -18.99
C SER A 167 0.64 8.96 -18.86
N GLY A 168 0.96 7.68 -18.82
CA GLY A 168 2.33 7.17 -18.71
C GLY A 168 2.54 5.88 -19.49
N GLY A 169 3.66 5.78 -20.19
CA GLY A 169 4.00 4.59 -21.01
C GLY A 169 4.18 3.31 -20.21
N TRP A 170 4.50 3.41 -18.91
CA TRP A 170 4.71 2.27 -18.01
C TRP A 170 3.40 1.76 -17.38
N ARG A 171 2.36 2.63 -17.31
CA ARG A 171 1.11 2.30 -16.62
C ARG A 171 0.34 1.18 -17.32
N ALA A 172 -0.34 0.37 -16.50
CA ALA A 172 -1.26 -0.68 -16.95
C ALA A 172 -0.63 -1.71 -17.90
N THR A 173 0.68 -1.96 -17.72
CA THR A 173 1.42 -3.01 -18.42
C THR A 173 2.14 -3.93 -17.46
N TRP A 174 2.24 -5.21 -17.79
CA TRP A 174 2.97 -6.18 -16.97
C TRP A 174 4.44 -5.81 -16.81
N ALA A 175 5.07 -5.34 -17.90
CA ALA A 175 6.50 -4.98 -17.90
C ALA A 175 6.79 -3.65 -17.20
N GLY A 176 5.86 -2.70 -17.18
CA GLY A 176 6.09 -1.36 -16.63
C GLY A 176 5.54 -1.20 -15.21
N GLU A 177 4.29 -1.59 -14.98
CA GLU A 177 3.61 -1.44 -13.68
C GLU A 177 3.60 -2.73 -12.87
N GLY A 178 3.50 -3.88 -13.56
CA GLY A 178 3.50 -5.21 -12.96
C GLY A 178 2.16 -5.70 -12.44
N GLY A 179 1.09 -4.90 -12.61
CA GLY A 179 -0.29 -5.17 -12.21
C GLY A 179 -1.14 -3.93 -12.38
N GLY A 180 -2.43 -4.07 -12.10
CA GLY A 180 -3.43 -3.01 -12.22
C GLY A 180 -3.95 -2.55 -10.85
N VAL A 181 -5.26 -2.73 -10.61
CA VAL A 181 -5.91 -2.25 -9.38
C VAL A 181 -5.25 -2.80 -8.11
N LEU A 182 -4.88 -4.07 -8.08
CA LEU A 182 -4.26 -4.72 -6.91
C LEU A 182 -2.89 -4.17 -6.57
N LEU A 183 -2.14 -3.66 -7.56
CA LEU A 183 -0.76 -3.22 -7.35
C LEU A 183 -0.59 -1.70 -7.33
N ASN A 184 -1.53 -0.96 -7.90
CA ASN A 184 -1.45 0.52 -7.93
C ASN A 184 -2.45 1.18 -6.98
N GLN A 185 -3.75 0.85 -7.05
CA GLN A 185 -4.76 1.48 -6.20
C GLN A 185 -4.83 0.84 -4.81
N ASP A 186 -4.87 -0.48 -4.75
CA ASP A 186 -5.15 -1.25 -3.53
C ASP A 186 -3.96 -1.67 -2.64
N PRO A 187 -2.70 -1.30 -2.86
CA PRO A 187 -1.65 -1.60 -1.89
C PRO A 187 -1.97 -1.08 -0.48
N HIS A 188 -2.66 0.06 -0.38
CA HIS A 188 -3.12 0.61 0.91
C HIS A 188 -4.21 -0.25 1.54
N GLN A 189 -5.17 -0.74 0.76
CA GLN A 189 -6.28 -1.54 1.27
C GLN A 189 -5.83 -2.94 1.64
N LEU A 190 -4.97 -3.56 0.83
CA LEU A 190 -4.39 -4.86 1.15
C LEU A 190 -3.48 -4.78 2.39
N ASP A 191 -2.74 -3.67 2.56
CA ASP A 191 -2.02 -3.39 3.79
C ASP A 191 -2.97 -3.23 4.97
N LEU A 192 -3.96 -2.35 4.88
CA LEU A 192 -4.92 -2.10 5.96
C LEU A 192 -5.71 -3.36 6.32
N TRP A 193 -6.04 -4.21 5.36
CA TRP A 193 -6.79 -5.45 5.61
C TRP A 193 -6.05 -6.37 6.58
N GLN A 194 -4.77 -6.63 6.33
CA GLN A 194 -3.96 -7.44 7.25
C GLN A 194 -3.53 -6.66 8.50
N TRP A 195 -3.22 -5.36 8.36
CA TRP A 195 -2.74 -4.53 9.46
C TRP A 195 -3.81 -4.29 10.52
N THR A 196 -5.06 -3.99 10.13
CA THR A 196 -6.16 -3.77 11.07
C THR A 196 -6.63 -5.04 11.75
N THR A 197 -6.59 -6.17 11.05
CA THR A 197 -7.02 -7.47 11.59
C THR A 197 -5.93 -8.21 12.35
N GLY A 198 -4.65 -7.90 12.08
CA GLY A 198 -3.51 -8.67 12.59
C GLY A 198 -3.39 -10.06 11.98
N MET A 199 -4.07 -10.34 10.86
CA MET A 199 -4.14 -11.67 10.25
C MET A 199 -3.70 -11.66 8.80
N MET A 200 -2.93 -12.66 8.39
CA MET A 200 -2.65 -12.98 6.99
C MET A 200 -3.53 -14.15 6.54
N PRO A 201 -4.02 -14.15 5.29
CA PRO A 201 -4.70 -15.31 4.75
C PRO A 201 -3.83 -16.57 4.79
N LYS A 202 -4.46 -17.74 5.01
CA LYS A 202 -3.86 -19.04 4.82
C LYS A 202 -3.83 -19.43 3.35
N ARG A 203 -4.94 -19.14 2.64
CA ARG A 203 -5.07 -19.39 1.21
C ARG A 203 -6.04 -18.41 0.55
N VAL A 204 -5.87 -18.23 -0.75
CA VAL A 204 -6.59 -17.27 -1.57
C VAL A 204 -7.17 -17.96 -2.81
N ARG A 205 -8.42 -17.65 -3.16
CA ARG A 205 -9.03 -17.94 -4.47
C ARG A 205 -9.51 -16.62 -5.06
N ALA A 206 -9.03 -16.26 -6.24
CA ALA A 206 -9.38 -14.99 -6.87
C ALA A 206 -9.79 -15.15 -8.34
N PHE A 207 -10.65 -14.24 -8.76
CA PHE A 207 -11.10 -14.06 -10.14
C PHE A 207 -10.71 -12.64 -10.55
N CYS A 208 -9.75 -12.53 -11.46
CA CYS A 208 -9.28 -11.26 -12.01
C CYS A 208 -9.71 -11.15 -13.47
N HIS A 209 -10.28 -10.00 -13.84
CA HIS A 209 -10.53 -9.67 -15.24
C HIS A 209 -9.51 -8.63 -15.69
N PHE A 210 -8.90 -8.88 -16.82
CA PHE A 210 -7.82 -8.09 -17.40
C PHE A 210 -8.37 -7.27 -18.56
N GLY A 211 -8.28 -5.95 -18.46
CA GLY A 211 -8.82 -5.06 -19.48
C GLY A 211 -10.33 -5.20 -19.72
N LYS A 212 -11.10 -5.44 -18.66
CA LYS A 212 -12.57 -5.61 -18.76
C LYS A 212 -13.26 -4.30 -19.12
N TYR A 213 -12.84 -3.21 -18.51
CA TYR A 213 -13.46 -1.90 -18.65
C TYR A 213 -12.61 -0.90 -19.41
N ARG A 214 -11.30 -1.16 -19.55
CA ARG A 214 -10.33 -0.26 -20.18
C ARG A 214 -9.45 -1.02 -21.16
N ASN A 215 -8.87 -0.31 -22.11
CA ASN A 215 -7.86 -0.88 -22.99
C ASN A 215 -6.51 -0.93 -22.27
N ILE A 216 -6.32 -1.96 -21.44
CA ILE A 216 -5.15 -2.24 -20.62
C ILE A 216 -4.89 -3.74 -20.58
N GLU A 217 -3.69 -4.19 -20.21
CA GLU A 217 -3.37 -5.61 -20.16
C GLU A 217 -3.39 -6.21 -18.73
N VAL A 218 -3.50 -5.35 -17.72
CA VAL A 218 -3.52 -5.74 -16.32
C VAL A 218 -4.96 -5.79 -15.78
N GLU A 219 -5.14 -6.23 -14.55
CA GLU A 219 -6.47 -6.36 -13.95
C GLU A 219 -7.09 -5.00 -13.59
N ASP A 220 -8.36 -4.84 -13.92
CA ASP A 220 -9.20 -3.70 -13.57
C ASP A 220 -10.48 -4.09 -12.80
N ASP A 221 -10.68 -5.39 -12.54
CA ASP A 221 -11.81 -5.93 -11.80
C ASP A 221 -11.40 -7.25 -11.11
N VAL A 222 -11.57 -7.32 -9.78
CA VAL A 222 -11.14 -8.45 -8.97
C VAL A 222 -12.19 -8.80 -7.93
N THR A 223 -12.47 -10.10 -7.78
CA THR A 223 -13.20 -10.68 -6.66
C THR A 223 -12.37 -11.82 -6.08
N ALA A 224 -12.02 -11.72 -4.79
CA ALA A 224 -11.22 -12.72 -4.10
C ALA A 224 -11.89 -13.22 -2.83
N TYR A 225 -11.76 -14.51 -2.58
CA TYR A 225 -12.15 -15.18 -1.33
C TYR A 225 -10.89 -15.67 -0.63
N VAL A 226 -10.83 -15.51 0.69
CA VAL A 226 -9.70 -15.93 1.50
C VAL A 226 -10.16 -16.78 2.71
N GLU A 227 -9.27 -17.66 3.16
CA GLU A 227 -9.41 -18.39 4.41
C GLU A 227 -8.23 -18.07 5.32
N TYR A 228 -8.49 -18.07 6.64
CA TYR A 228 -7.51 -17.81 7.68
C TYR A 228 -7.27 -19.06 8.54
N GLU A 229 -6.12 -19.10 9.24
CA GLU A 229 -5.77 -20.25 10.10
C GLU A 229 -6.78 -20.51 11.21
N ASN A 230 -7.43 -19.48 11.73
CA ASN A 230 -8.46 -19.61 12.77
C ASN A 230 -9.83 -20.06 12.25
N GLY A 231 -9.95 -20.40 10.95
CA GLY A 231 -11.20 -20.78 10.30
C GLY A 231 -12.07 -19.60 9.85
N ALA A 232 -11.64 -18.36 10.08
CA ALA A 232 -12.31 -17.19 9.52
C ALA A 232 -12.22 -17.19 7.99
N THR A 233 -13.15 -16.47 7.36
CA THR A 233 -13.18 -16.29 5.91
C THR A 233 -13.21 -14.82 5.56
N GLY A 234 -12.83 -14.47 4.31
CA GLY A 234 -12.87 -13.08 3.84
C GLY A 234 -13.25 -12.96 2.38
N LEU A 235 -13.82 -11.81 2.05
CA LEU A 235 -14.13 -11.40 0.68
C LEU A 235 -13.48 -10.05 0.42
N PHE A 236 -12.82 -9.92 -0.75
CA PHE A 236 -12.26 -8.67 -1.24
C PHE A 236 -12.75 -8.43 -2.66
N VAL A 237 -13.41 -7.30 -2.89
CA VAL A 237 -13.93 -6.92 -4.21
C VAL A 237 -13.41 -5.54 -4.55
N THR A 238 -12.75 -5.40 -5.70
CA THR A 238 -12.21 -4.13 -6.16
C THR A 238 -12.31 -3.97 -7.66
N THR A 239 -12.46 -2.73 -8.12
CA THR A 239 -12.44 -2.39 -9.53
C THR A 239 -12.12 -0.91 -9.75
N THR A 240 -11.59 -0.61 -10.94
CA THR A 240 -11.45 0.78 -11.43
C THR A 240 -12.54 1.19 -12.41
N GLY A 241 -13.55 0.33 -12.63
CA GLY A 241 -14.58 0.50 -13.66
C GLY A 241 -15.94 0.97 -13.18
N GLU A 242 -16.18 1.05 -11.86
CA GLU A 242 -17.49 1.46 -11.31
C GLU A 242 -17.56 2.95 -10.97
N ALA A 243 -18.74 3.56 -11.22
CA ALA A 243 -19.08 4.91 -10.80
C ALA A 243 -20.61 5.06 -10.62
N PRO A 244 -21.13 5.46 -9.43
CA PRO A 244 -20.37 5.55 -8.20
C PRO A 244 -19.93 4.17 -7.70
N GLY A 245 -18.78 4.12 -7.04
CA GLY A 245 -18.32 2.88 -6.41
C GLY A 245 -18.72 2.81 -4.94
N THR A 246 -18.31 1.73 -4.28
CA THR A 246 -18.53 1.47 -2.86
C THR A 246 -17.18 1.41 -2.14
N ASN A 247 -17.13 1.90 -0.90
CA ASN A 247 -16.04 1.60 0.03
C ASN A 247 -16.65 1.19 1.37
N ARG A 248 -16.75 -0.13 1.59
CA ARG A 248 -17.32 -0.72 2.79
C ARG A 248 -16.44 -1.84 3.30
N PHE A 249 -15.85 -1.63 4.47
CA PHE A 249 -15.08 -2.64 5.19
C PHE A 249 -15.86 -3.14 6.40
N GLU A 250 -16.12 -4.43 6.45
CA GLU A 250 -16.90 -5.09 7.48
C GLU A 250 -16.13 -6.22 8.13
N LEU A 251 -16.04 -6.21 9.46
CA LEU A 251 -15.44 -7.26 10.28
C LEU A 251 -16.50 -7.84 11.19
N THR A 252 -16.68 -9.17 11.17
CA THR A 252 -17.59 -9.90 12.08
C THR A 252 -16.75 -10.76 13.02
N GLY A 253 -17.06 -10.70 14.30
CA GLY A 253 -16.41 -11.50 15.34
C GLY A 253 -17.40 -12.02 16.38
N ASP A 254 -16.89 -12.63 17.43
CA ASP A 254 -17.70 -13.21 18.50
C ASP A 254 -18.56 -12.19 19.23
N ASN A 255 -18.08 -10.95 19.33
CA ASN A 255 -18.75 -9.88 20.08
C ASN A 255 -19.59 -8.98 19.19
N GLY A 256 -19.76 -9.30 17.90
CA GLY A 256 -20.58 -8.51 16.99
C GLY A 256 -19.94 -8.20 15.66
N LYS A 257 -20.22 -6.99 15.14
CA LYS A 257 -19.79 -6.58 13.81
C LYS A 257 -19.36 -5.10 13.80
N ILE A 258 -18.19 -4.83 13.24
CA ILE A 258 -17.72 -3.47 12.98
C ILE A 258 -17.81 -3.18 11.48
N VAL A 259 -18.30 -1.99 11.12
CA VAL A 259 -18.34 -1.52 9.72
C VAL A 259 -17.70 -0.15 9.63
N VAL A 260 -16.80 -0.03 8.65
CA VAL A 260 -16.25 1.25 8.17
C VAL A 260 -16.88 1.56 6.83
N GLU A 261 -17.63 2.65 6.76
CA GLU A 261 -18.34 3.11 5.56
C GLU A 261 -18.59 4.61 5.66
N ASP A 262 -18.45 5.35 4.58
CA ASP A 262 -18.70 6.81 4.50
C ASP A 262 -17.95 7.62 5.57
N GLY A 263 -16.70 7.25 5.86
CA GLY A 263 -15.90 7.92 6.89
C GLY A 263 -16.37 7.68 8.32
N LYS A 264 -17.27 6.74 8.55
CA LYS A 264 -17.84 6.40 9.86
C LYS A 264 -17.43 5.01 10.29
N LEU A 265 -17.29 4.82 11.60
CA LEU A 265 -17.04 3.54 12.24
C LEU A 265 -18.21 3.20 13.14
N THR A 266 -18.93 2.13 12.82
CA THR A 266 -20.09 1.66 13.56
C THR A 266 -19.82 0.26 14.09
N PHE A 267 -20.03 0.06 15.39
CA PHE A 267 -19.94 -1.24 16.04
C PHE A 267 -21.34 -1.72 16.48
N TRP A 268 -21.83 -2.75 15.83
CA TRP A 268 -23.00 -3.51 16.33
C TRP A 268 -22.48 -4.51 17.37
N ARG A 269 -22.46 -4.06 18.62
CA ARG A 269 -21.91 -4.80 19.75
C ARG A 269 -22.97 -5.72 20.37
N LEU A 270 -22.65 -6.99 20.52
CA LEU A 270 -23.48 -7.93 21.24
C LEU A 270 -23.31 -7.71 22.75
N ARG A 271 -24.43 -7.74 23.50
CA ARG A 271 -24.42 -7.66 24.97
C ARG A 271 -23.76 -8.90 25.58
N VAL A 272 -24.00 -10.06 24.97
CA VAL A 272 -23.39 -11.34 25.31
C VAL A 272 -22.70 -11.86 24.05
N PRO A 273 -21.44 -12.31 24.12
CA PRO A 273 -20.77 -12.90 22.97
C PRO A 273 -21.57 -14.03 22.33
N GLU A 274 -21.57 -14.14 21.01
CA GLU A 274 -22.37 -15.13 20.29
C GLU A 274 -22.11 -16.57 20.77
N PRO A 275 -20.84 -17.02 21.00
CA PRO A 275 -20.61 -18.40 21.48
C PRO A 275 -21.24 -18.68 22.85
N GLN A 276 -21.23 -17.70 23.75
CA GLN A 276 -21.86 -17.84 25.05
C GLN A 276 -23.40 -17.89 24.91
N PHE A 277 -23.98 -16.97 24.14
CA PHE A 277 -25.42 -16.98 23.88
C PHE A 277 -25.86 -18.29 23.26
N ASN A 278 -25.15 -18.81 22.26
CA ASN A 278 -25.45 -20.07 21.60
C ASN A 278 -25.39 -21.27 22.57
N ALA A 279 -24.45 -21.25 23.51
CA ALA A 279 -24.33 -22.33 24.52
C ALA A 279 -25.45 -22.32 25.56
N GLU A 280 -26.00 -21.16 25.88
CA GLU A 280 -27.00 -20.98 26.95
C GLU A 280 -28.44 -20.96 26.44
N TYR A 281 -28.64 -20.59 25.18
CA TYR A 281 -29.97 -20.39 24.60
C TYR A 281 -30.61 -21.70 24.13
N THR A 282 -31.75 -22.05 24.71
CA THR A 282 -32.48 -23.27 24.41
C THR A 282 -33.66 -23.08 23.44
N GLY A 283 -33.96 -21.87 23.03
CA GLY A 283 -35.02 -21.58 22.03
C GLY A 283 -34.52 -21.75 20.58
N GLY A 284 -35.43 -21.72 19.62
CA GLY A 284 -35.09 -21.98 18.22
C GLY A 284 -34.69 -20.72 17.40
N PHE A 285 -35.22 -19.55 17.74
CA PHE A 285 -35.18 -18.35 16.86
C PHE A 285 -34.68 -17.08 17.55
N GLY A 286 -34.17 -17.14 18.77
CA GLY A 286 -33.62 -15.98 19.47
C GLY A 286 -32.27 -15.57 18.92
N GLN A 287 -31.95 -14.30 19.13
CA GLN A 287 -30.65 -13.71 18.78
C GLN A 287 -30.10 -12.95 19.99
N PRO A 288 -28.77 -12.82 20.12
CA PRO A 288 -28.19 -11.97 21.15
C PRO A 288 -28.68 -10.53 21.02
N GLU A 289 -28.93 -9.87 22.15
CA GLU A 289 -29.21 -8.43 22.17
C GLU A 289 -28.02 -7.69 21.58
N CYS A 290 -28.31 -6.76 20.63
CA CYS A 290 -27.33 -6.03 19.89
C CYS A 290 -27.51 -4.53 20.06
N TRP A 291 -26.43 -3.82 20.37
CA TRP A 291 -26.39 -2.36 20.43
C TRP A 291 -25.67 -1.79 19.24
N LYS A 292 -26.25 -0.77 18.59
CA LYS A 292 -25.58 0.01 17.58
C LYS A 292 -24.79 1.13 18.25
N CYS A 293 -23.46 1.04 18.23
CA CYS A 293 -22.55 2.03 18.79
C CYS A 293 -21.88 2.79 17.64
N GLU A 294 -22.09 4.08 17.55
CA GLU A 294 -21.31 4.95 16.68
C GLU A 294 -20.01 5.31 17.40
N ILE A 295 -18.88 4.87 16.85
CA ILE A 295 -17.56 5.10 17.45
C ILE A 295 -17.04 6.45 16.97
N PRO A 296 -16.82 7.43 17.89
CA PRO A 296 -16.33 8.73 17.49
C PRO A 296 -14.90 8.65 16.97
N VAL A 297 -14.66 9.20 15.79
CA VAL A 297 -13.35 9.39 15.20
C VAL A 297 -13.21 10.86 14.81
N SER A 298 -12.10 11.48 15.20
CA SER A 298 -11.79 12.87 14.87
C SER A 298 -10.47 12.96 14.13
N GLY A 299 -10.26 14.05 13.37
CA GLY A 299 -9.01 14.29 12.66
C GLY A 299 -9.09 14.08 11.15
N GLY A 300 -10.29 13.86 10.61
CA GLY A 300 -10.49 13.66 9.16
C GLY A 300 -9.69 12.47 8.64
N ASP A 301 -9.03 12.65 7.50
CA ASP A 301 -8.18 11.61 6.90
C ASP A 301 -6.79 11.50 7.55
N GLY A 302 -6.52 12.33 8.58
CA GLY A 302 -5.23 12.40 9.25
C GLY A 302 -4.13 13.08 8.41
N PRO A 303 -2.87 13.05 8.87
CA PRO A 303 -1.78 13.77 8.23
C PRO A 303 -1.23 13.09 6.96
N GLN A 304 -1.72 11.91 6.59
CA GLN A 304 -1.39 11.19 5.36
C GLN A 304 0.14 11.07 5.12
N HIS A 305 0.61 11.38 3.91
CA HIS A 305 2.04 11.32 3.53
C HIS A 305 2.94 12.14 4.46
N LYS A 306 2.48 13.33 4.90
CA LYS A 306 3.23 14.16 5.86
C LYS A 306 3.39 13.45 7.21
N GLY A 307 2.38 12.68 7.62
CA GLY A 307 2.43 11.88 8.85
C GLY A 307 3.49 10.80 8.80
N ILE A 308 3.63 10.08 7.69
CA ILE A 308 4.68 9.07 7.50
C ILE A 308 6.06 9.72 7.44
N LEU A 309 6.22 10.82 6.67
CA LEU A 309 7.48 11.58 6.61
C LEU A 309 7.90 12.08 8.00
N GLN A 310 6.96 12.63 8.77
CA GLN A 310 7.24 13.12 10.11
C GLN A 310 7.59 11.99 11.09
N ASN A 311 6.87 10.87 11.06
CA ASN A 311 7.16 9.70 11.88
C ASN A 311 8.52 9.09 11.53
N PHE A 312 8.86 8.95 10.24
CA PHE A 312 10.15 8.46 9.81
C PHE A 312 11.30 9.39 10.27
N THR A 313 11.11 10.71 10.12
CA THR A 313 12.06 11.72 10.62
C THR A 313 12.25 11.62 12.14
N ASN A 314 11.16 11.46 12.88
CA ASN A 314 11.21 11.29 14.35
C ASN A 314 11.88 9.98 14.75
N ALA A 315 11.68 8.90 14.00
CA ALA A 315 12.35 7.63 14.22
C ALA A 315 13.89 7.79 14.12
N LEU A 316 14.35 8.55 13.11
CA LEU A 316 15.78 8.82 12.93
C LEU A 316 16.37 9.75 13.99
N LEU A 317 15.62 10.78 14.40
CA LEU A 317 16.11 11.78 15.36
C LEU A 317 15.98 11.35 16.82
N ARG A 318 14.95 10.57 17.16
CA ARG A 318 14.51 10.36 18.55
C ARG A 318 14.24 8.89 18.88
N GLY A 319 14.39 7.96 17.92
CA GLY A 319 14.08 6.54 18.13
C GLY A 319 12.57 6.25 18.26
N GLU A 320 11.70 7.09 17.71
CA GLU A 320 10.26 6.82 17.68
C GLU A 320 10.00 5.54 16.87
N LYS A 321 9.03 4.74 17.31
CA LYS A 321 8.63 3.54 16.55
C LYS A 321 8.03 3.93 15.20
N LEU A 322 8.46 3.24 14.12
CA LEU A 322 7.87 3.42 12.81
C LEU A 322 6.41 2.97 12.80
N LEU A 323 5.54 3.81 12.26
CA LEU A 323 4.13 3.49 12.03
C LEU A 323 3.97 2.51 10.86
N ALA A 324 4.83 2.66 9.87
CA ALA A 324 4.87 1.82 8.67
C ALA A 324 6.32 1.31 8.44
N PRO A 325 6.77 0.28 9.19
CA PRO A 325 8.04 -0.39 8.93
C PRO A 325 8.09 -0.91 7.51
N GLY A 326 9.22 -0.71 6.81
CA GLY A 326 9.36 -1.05 5.40
C GLY A 326 9.25 -2.56 5.13
N GLU A 327 9.73 -3.37 6.08
CA GLU A 327 9.64 -4.83 6.01
C GLU A 327 8.20 -5.36 5.97
N GLU A 328 7.22 -4.60 6.49
CA GLU A 328 5.81 -4.98 6.42
C GLU A 328 5.21 -4.78 5.02
N GLY A 329 5.90 -4.09 4.12
CA GLY A 329 5.47 -3.89 2.74
C GLY A 329 5.23 -5.19 1.96
N ILE A 330 5.87 -6.27 2.38
CA ILE A 330 5.70 -7.60 1.77
C ILE A 330 4.31 -8.20 2.02
N HIS A 331 3.62 -7.84 3.11
CA HIS A 331 2.36 -8.50 3.49
C HIS A 331 1.24 -8.21 2.49
N GLY A 332 0.93 -6.95 2.22
CA GLY A 332 -0.08 -6.57 1.21
C GLY A 332 0.30 -7.06 -0.18
N LEU A 333 1.60 -7.00 -0.54
CA LEU A 333 2.09 -7.51 -1.80
C LEU A 333 1.92 -9.04 -1.92
N THR A 334 2.13 -9.80 -0.85
CA THR A 334 1.89 -11.25 -0.84
C THR A 334 0.43 -11.58 -1.16
N ILE A 335 -0.52 -10.83 -0.58
CA ILE A 335 -1.95 -11.01 -0.85
C ILE A 335 -2.25 -10.69 -2.32
N SER A 336 -1.74 -9.56 -2.84
CA SER A 336 -1.87 -9.17 -4.26
C SER A 336 -1.31 -10.23 -5.20
N ASN A 337 -0.07 -10.69 -4.96
CA ASN A 337 0.57 -11.71 -5.79
C ASN A 337 -0.17 -13.06 -5.72
N ALA A 338 -0.71 -13.43 -4.55
CA ALA A 338 -1.53 -14.63 -4.42
C ALA A 338 -2.84 -14.54 -5.22
N MET A 339 -3.49 -13.37 -5.24
CA MET A 339 -4.68 -13.14 -6.07
C MET A 339 -4.38 -13.25 -7.56
N HIS A 340 -3.29 -12.63 -8.03
CA HIS A 340 -2.84 -12.78 -9.41
C HIS A 340 -2.53 -14.22 -9.77
N LEU A 341 -1.74 -14.91 -8.94
CA LEU A 341 -1.37 -16.30 -9.19
C LEU A 341 -2.60 -17.21 -9.24
N SER A 342 -3.55 -17.04 -8.31
CA SER A 342 -4.81 -17.78 -8.31
C SER A 342 -5.60 -17.59 -9.59
N ALA A 343 -5.71 -16.35 -10.08
CA ALA A 343 -6.40 -16.07 -11.34
C ALA A 343 -5.66 -16.63 -12.57
N TRP A 344 -4.31 -16.62 -12.57
CA TRP A 344 -3.50 -17.14 -13.68
C TRP A 344 -3.48 -18.66 -13.77
N THR A 345 -3.59 -19.35 -12.61
CA THR A 345 -3.60 -20.81 -12.53
C THR A 345 -5.00 -21.41 -12.46
N ASP A 346 -6.03 -20.56 -12.29
CA ASP A 346 -7.42 -20.94 -12.04
C ASP A 346 -7.57 -21.91 -10.85
N ASP A 347 -6.80 -21.70 -9.79
CA ASP A 347 -6.76 -22.56 -8.61
C ASP A 347 -6.57 -21.76 -7.32
N TRP A 348 -6.68 -22.46 -6.17
CA TRP A 348 -6.31 -21.94 -4.88
C TRP A 348 -4.80 -21.71 -4.77
N VAL A 349 -4.42 -20.68 -4.05
CA VAL A 349 -3.01 -20.39 -3.72
C VAL A 349 -2.86 -20.38 -2.21
N ASP A 350 -2.08 -21.33 -1.70
CA ASP A 350 -1.70 -21.37 -0.29
C ASP A 350 -0.60 -20.35 0.03
N LEU A 351 -0.60 -19.83 1.25
CA LEU A 351 0.46 -18.99 1.77
C LEU A 351 1.28 -19.79 2.82
N PRO A 352 2.61 -19.64 2.83
CA PRO A 352 3.42 -18.67 2.08
C PRO A 352 3.43 -18.92 0.56
N LEU A 353 3.47 -17.83 -0.20
CA LEU A 353 3.42 -17.83 -1.66
C LEU A 353 4.62 -18.60 -2.26
N ASN A 354 4.36 -19.39 -3.29
CA ASN A 354 5.44 -19.92 -4.15
C ASN A 354 5.98 -18.79 -5.04
N GLU A 355 7.02 -18.10 -4.57
CA GLU A 355 7.61 -16.93 -5.21
C GLU A 355 8.18 -17.23 -6.60
N GLU A 356 8.78 -18.42 -6.78
CA GLU A 356 9.36 -18.82 -8.07
C GLU A 356 8.27 -19.08 -9.11
N LEU A 357 7.17 -19.72 -8.72
CA LEU A 357 6.04 -19.94 -9.61
C LEU A 357 5.40 -18.59 -9.98
N PHE A 358 5.20 -17.70 -9.01
CA PHE A 358 4.67 -16.37 -9.29
C PHE A 358 5.55 -15.61 -10.29
N TYR A 359 6.87 -15.58 -10.04
CA TYR A 359 7.81 -14.90 -10.90
C TYR A 359 7.83 -15.48 -12.33
N ALA A 360 7.82 -16.81 -12.46
CA ALA A 360 7.75 -17.47 -13.77
C ALA A 360 6.47 -17.07 -14.53
N LYS A 361 5.31 -17.08 -13.86
CA LYS A 361 4.03 -16.67 -14.46
C LYS A 361 4.00 -15.19 -14.84
N LEU A 362 4.57 -14.31 -14.02
CA LEU A 362 4.73 -12.90 -14.35
C LEU A 362 5.61 -12.73 -15.61
N GLN A 363 6.72 -13.45 -15.70
CA GLN A 363 7.58 -13.41 -16.90
C GLN A 363 6.86 -13.93 -18.15
N GLU A 364 6.04 -14.97 -18.05
CA GLU A 364 5.17 -15.42 -19.16
C GLU A 364 4.24 -14.27 -19.64
N LYS A 365 3.61 -13.52 -18.70
CA LYS A 365 2.76 -12.37 -19.04
C LYS A 365 3.54 -11.24 -19.72
N ILE A 366 4.73 -10.92 -19.20
CA ILE A 366 5.60 -9.88 -19.78
C ILE A 366 6.00 -10.25 -21.21
N HIS A 367 6.45 -11.49 -21.44
CA HIS A 367 6.89 -11.97 -22.76
C HIS A 367 5.72 -12.10 -23.76
N ALA A 368 4.54 -12.48 -23.30
CA ALA A 368 3.34 -12.60 -24.14
C ALA A 368 2.69 -11.24 -24.45
N SER A 369 3.10 -10.15 -23.77
CA SER A 369 2.54 -8.83 -23.97
C SER A 369 2.76 -8.34 -25.40
N SER A 370 1.66 -8.09 -26.10
CA SER A 370 1.65 -7.37 -27.39
C SER A 370 1.26 -5.90 -27.23
N PHE A 371 0.95 -5.49 -26.00
CA PHE A 371 0.50 -4.14 -25.69
C PHE A 371 1.64 -3.14 -25.90
N ARG A 372 1.42 -2.15 -26.77
CA ARG A 372 2.36 -1.07 -27.03
C ARG A 372 1.68 0.25 -26.72
N LYS A 373 2.30 1.03 -25.86
CA LYS A 373 1.92 2.43 -25.66
C LYS A 373 2.93 3.30 -26.39
N ASP A 374 2.44 4.13 -27.30
CA ASP A 374 3.20 5.28 -27.75
C ASP A 374 3.53 6.12 -26.52
N GLY A 375 4.80 6.49 -26.35
CA GLY A 375 5.31 7.13 -25.13
C GLY A 375 4.30 8.13 -24.58
N GLY A 376 3.83 7.89 -23.35
CA GLY A 376 2.70 8.60 -22.77
C GLY A 376 2.84 10.10 -22.84
N SER A 377 1.74 10.81 -22.75
CA SER A 377 1.63 12.27 -22.94
C SER A 377 2.55 13.12 -22.03
N GLY A 378 3.29 12.50 -21.11
CA GLY A 378 4.17 13.17 -20.14
C GLY A 378 3.44 14.13 -19.19
N LYS A 379 2.12 14.18 -19.24
CA LYS A 379 1.32 15.05 -18.38
C LYS A 379 1.49 14.67 -16.93
N VAL A 380 1.85 15.64 -16.10
CA VAL A 380 1.71 15.56 -14.66
C VAL A 380 0.21 15.60 -14.36
N LEU A 381 -0.30 14.53 -13.77
CA LEU A 381 -1.69 14.48 -13.33
C LEU A 381 -1.80 15.23 -12.00
N ASP A 382 -2.89 15.95 -11.83
CA ASP A 382 -3.29 16.42 -10.50
C ASP A 382 -3.64 15.20 -9.65
N VAL A 383 -2.89 15.00 -8.59
CA VAL A 383 -3.10 13.89 -7.64
C VAL A 383 -3.89 14.31 -6.40
N SER A 384 -4.37 15.57 -6.35
CA SER A 384 -5.29 16.02 -5.32
C SER A 384 -6.59 15.23 -5.42
N GLY A 385 -6.97 14.53 -4.34
CA GLY A 385 -8.17 13.67 -4.31
C GLY A 385 -7.95 12.20 -4.71
N THR A 386 -6.71 11.72 -4.79
CA THR A 386 -6.38 10.31 -5.02
C THR A 386 -6.15 9.52 -3.72
N HIS A 387 -6.74 9.95 -2.62
CA HIS A 387 -6.56 9.37 -1.28
C HIS A 387 -7.71 8.48 -0.86
#